data_65306425a83493c49607afe99092b798
#
_entry.id   65306425a83493c49607afe99092b798
#
_cell.length_a   1.000
_cell.length_b   1.000
_cell.length_c   1.000
_cell.angle_alpha   90.00
_cell.angle_beta   90.00
_cell.angle_gamma   90.00
#
_symmetry.space_group_name_H-M   'P 1'
#
loop_
_entity.id
_entity.type
_entity.pdbx_description
1 polymer ?
#
loop_
_entity_poly.entity_id
_entity_poly.type
_entity_poly.pdbx_seq_one_letter_code
_entity_poly.pdbx_strand_id
1 'polypeptide(L)'
;MKNVVLYSHRVDNDGYASAAIMNLFFPDYIKYHENDNNVSIKNIPWTYGDDEPTFEDFLEYDYAIVVDLHFNNELTLKLRNHFGDKFIWVDHHAQCIIDYENYCNDLGFSSYVNGFQSKKTNMTHKICNSAAELCWYFLFGCPGTERFDAVKGTIPTLPVMSSNKLPNVISLISDFDVWNLESDNSWSDSVYPFQMGSKLEIKNYNDMMHFLAMCVYTDLPDYNPHDEYYFCQKYINAGKIIIDYENAECLKDIRSGSFFREFEYENRIYKACILNTTKRSSNVFVNMPNRDEYDVFICYNIIEKNNKSQYRYSMYAFKDDVNCAGMIINNIRFNGHAHACGAQADYFIF
;
A
#
# COMPACT_ATOMS: atom_id res chain seq x y z
N MET A 1 14.35 -30.58 2.07
CA MET A 1 14.36 -29.16 1.66
C MET A 1 12.94 -28.77 1.32
N LYS A 2 12.42 -27.72 1.93
CA LYS A 2 11.10 -27.19 1.64
C LYS A 2 11.23 -26.10 0.58
N ASN A 3 10.47 -26.25 -0.51
CA ASN A 3 10.41 -25.25 -1.57
C ASN A 3 9.18 -24.37 -1.35
N VAL A 4 9.39 -23.07 -1.27
CA VAL A 4 8.36 -22.08 -1.02
C VAL A 4 8.30 -21.12 -2.20
N VAL A 5 7.12 -20.88 -2.75
CA VAL A 5 6.88 -19.76 -3.65
C VAL A 5 6.19 -18.63 -2.89
N LEU A 6 6.71 -17.42 -3.04
CA LEU A 6 6.20 -16.20 -2.43
C LEU A 6 5.86 -15.19 -3.53
N TYR A 7 4.58 -14.91 -3.72
CA TYR A 7 4.12 -13.81 -4.56
C TYR A 7 3.91 -12.55 -3.72
N SER A 8 4.44 -11.44 -4.16
CA SER A 8 4.38 -10.17 -3.44
C SER A 8 4.12 -9.00 -4.36
N HIS A 9 3.41 -7.99 -3.86
CA HIS A 9 3.19 -6.75 -4.60
C HIS A 9 4.51 -6.02 -4.84
N ARG A 10 4.73 -5.52 -6.08
CA ARG A 10 6.04 -5.01 -6.51
C ARG A 10 6.10 -3.50 -6.73
N VAL A 11 5.14 -2.73 -6.24
CA VAL A 11 5.05 -1.31 -6.61
C VAL A 11 5.28 -0.34 -5.45
N ASP A 12 5.25 -0.81 -4.20
CA ASP A 12 5.35 0.04 -3.02
C ASP A 12 6.12 -0.59 -1.86
N ASN A 13 6.29 0.19 -0.80
CA ASN A 13 7.03 -0.24 0.36
C ASN A 13 6.30 -1.31 1.18
N ASP A 14 4.97 -1.36 1.16
CA ASP A 14 4.22 -2.39 1.89
C ASP A 14 4.43 -3.76 1.28
N GLY A 15 4.28 -3.89 -0.04
CA GLY A 15 4.57 -5.13 -0.75
C GLY A 15 6.04 -5.57 -0.62
N TYR A 16 7.00 -4.62 -0.71
CA TYR A 16 8.41 -4.95 -0.50
C TYR A 16 8.69 -5.41 0.93
N ALA A 17 8.12 -4.75 1.94
CA ALA A 17 8.32 -5.10 3.34
C ALA A 17 7.64 -6.44 3.68
N SER A 18 6.44 -6.69 3.17
CA SER A 18 5.75 -7.97 3.30
C SER A 18 6.58 -9.12 2.76
N ALA A 19 7.13 -8.97 1.55
CA ALA A 19 8.02 -9.96 0.96
C ALA A 19 9.31 -10.15 1.77
N ALA A 20 9.91 -9.06 2.23
CA ALA A 20 11.14 -9.11 3.01
C ALA A 20 10.95 -9.79 4.36
N ILE A 21 9.86 -9.50 5.07
CA ILE A 21 9.51 -10.14 6.35
C ILE A 21 9.35 -11.65 6.16
N MET A 22 8.56 -12.07 5.16
CA MET A 22 8.37 -13.49 4.90
C MET A 22 9.68 -14.18 4.48
N ASN A 23 10.50 -13.53 3.65
CA ASN A 23 11.77 -14.12 3.22
C ASN A 23 12.76 -14.28 4.38
N LEU A 24 12.86 -13.30 5.28
CA LEU A 24 13.79 -13.32 6.41
C LEU A 24 13.36 -14.30 7.50
N PHE A 25 12.08 -14.38 7.82
CA PHE A 25 11.63 -15.05 9.05
C PHE A 25 10.77 -16.30 8.81
N PHE A 26 10.23 -16.53 7.63
CA PHE A 26 9.47 -17.75 7.34
C PHE A 26 10.31 -19.04 7.40
N PRO A 27 11.61 -19.04 7.07
CA PRO A 27 12.47 -20.21 7.34
C PRO A 27 12.48 -20.61 8.82
N ASP A 28 12.52 -19.65 9.75
CA ASP A 28 12.46 -19.94 11.19
C ASP A 28 11.07 -20.46 11.60
N TYR A 29 10.00 -19.97 10.97
CA TYR A 29 8.65 -20.50 11.15
C TYR A 29 8.59 -21.99 10.76
N ILE A 30 9.11 -22.39 9.61
CA ILE A 30 9.17 -23.81 9.17
C ILE A 30 10.03 -24.64 10.14
N LYS A 31 11.20 -24.13 10.51
CA LYS A 31 12.08 -24.80 11.49
C LYS A 31 11.37 -25.07 12.80
N TYR A 32 10.62 -24.12 13.31
CA TYR A 32 9.90 -24.26 14.58
C TYR A 32 8.72 -25.24 14.49
N HIS A 33 7.95 -25.21 13.39
CA HIS A 33 6.72 -26.00 13.26
C HIS A 33 6.94 -27.39 12.66
N GLU A 34 7.88 -27.53 11.72
CA GLU A 34 8.13 -28.79 11.03
C GLU A 34 9.50 -29.40 11.37
N ASN A 35 10.31 -28.74 12.20
CA ASN A 35 11.69 -29.15 12.55
C ASN A 35 12.57 -29.35 11.29
N ASP A 36 12.33 -28.59 10.21
CA ASP A 36 13.12 -28.60 8.97
C ASP A 36 13.89 -27.28 8.85
N ASN A 37 15.22 -27.37 8.76
CA ASN A 37 16.12 -26.21 8.66
C ASN A 37 16.46 -25.87 7.20
N ASN A 38 15.98 -26.63 6.23
CA ASN A 38 16.37 -26.47 4.85
C ASN A 38 15.18 -25.94 4.03
N VAL A 39 15.09 -24.62 3.93
CA VAL A 39 14.01 -23.90 3.24
C VAL A 39 14.59 -23.06 2.10
N SER A 40 13.99 -23.17 0.93
CA SER A 40 14.29 -22.32 -0.23
C SER A 40 13.06 -21.51 -0.57
N ILE A 41 13.17 -20.18 -0.60
CA ILE A 41 12.08 -19.28 -0.95
C ILE A 41 12.38 -18.64 -2.30
N LYS A 42 11.46 -18.81 -3.26
CA LYS A 42 11.46 -18.10 -4.54
C LYS A 42 10.45 -16.97 -4.46
N ASN A 43 10.93 -15.73 -4.36
CA ASN A 43 10.07 -14.56 -4.45
C ASN A 43 9.76 -14.22 -5.90
N ILE A 44 8.48 -14.03 -6.21
CA ILE A 44 7.96 -13.61 -7.51
C ILE A 44 7.23 -12.27 -7.32
N PRO A 45 7.91 -11.15 -7.62
CA PRO A 45 7.27 -9.83 -7.57
C PRO A 45 6.22 -9.73 -8.67
N TRP A 46 4.97 -9.43 -8.29
CA TRP A 46 3.84 -9.36 -9.20
C TRP A 46 3.00 -8.10 -8.95
N THR A 47 2.26 -7.65 -9.95
CA THR A 47 1.29 -6.56 -9.79
C THR A 47 0.10 -6.73 -10.71
N TYR A 48 -1.00 -6.09 -10.36
CA TYR A 48 -2.21 -6.10 -11.18
C TYR A 48 -1.95 -5.57 -12.59
N GLY A 49 -2.29 -6.39 -13.59
CA GLY A 49 -2.03 -6.13 -15.00
C GLY A 49 -0.87 -6.93 -15.60
N ASP A 50 -0.08 -7.62 -14.77
CA ASP A 50 0.80 -8.70 -15.24
C ASP A 50 -0.04 -9.94 -15.62
N ASP A 51 0.55 -10.88 -16.36
CA ASP A 51 -0.08 -12.17 -16.61
C ASP A 51 -0.29 -12.89 -15.27
N GLU A 52 -1.52 -13.31 -15.03
CA GLU A 52 -1.85 -14.02 -13.79
C GLU A 52 -1.23 -15.43 -13.82
N PRO A 53 -0.63 -15.88 -12.70
CA PRO A 53 -0.07 -17.22 -12.65
C PRO A 53 -1.18 -18.28 -12.80
N THR A 54 -0.80 -19.42 -13.35
CA THR A 54 -1.67 -20.59 -13.44
C THR A 54 -1.53 -21.48 -12.21
N PHE A 55 -2.47 -22.36 -11.97
CA PHE A 55 -2.37 -23.33 -10.86
C PHE A 55 -1.14 -24.23 -10.99
N GLU A 56 -0.75 -24.57 -12.22
CA GLU A 56 0.40 -25.41 -12.53
C GLU A 56 1.72 -24.80 -12.08
N ASP A 57 1.82 -23.46 -12.05
CA ASP A 57 3.02 -22.74 -11.61
C ASP A 57 3.35 -22.97 -10.12
N PHE A 58 2.40 -23.50 -9.36
CA PHE A 58 2.57 -23.76 -7.92
C PHE A 58 2.88 -25.21 -7.59
N LEU A 59 2.65 -26.17 -8.49
CA LEU A 59 2.66 -27.60 -8.16
C LEU A 59 4.04 -28.15 -7.72
N GLU A 60 5.13 -27.45 -8.04
CA GLU A 60 6.49 -27.87 -7.64
C GLU A 60 6.89 -27.44 -6.22
N TYR A 61 6.02 -26.67 -5.53
CA TYR A 61 6.32 -26.10 -4.22
C TYR A 61 5.61 -26.82 -3.08
N ASP A 62 6.23 -26.82 -1.90
CA ASP A 62 5.64 -27.32 -0.65
C ASP A 62 4.70 -26.29 0.00
N TYR A 63 4.97 -25.00 -0.22
CA TYR A 63 4.22 -23.87 0.30
C TYR A 63 3.97 -22.83 -0.78
N ALA A 64 2.79 -22.23 -0.76
CA ALA A 64 2.45 -21.06 -1.56
C ALA A 64 2.07 -19.90 -0.63
N ILE A 65 2.77 -18.79 -0.76
CA ILE A 65 2.56 -17.58 0.05
C ILE A 65 2.20 -16.43 -0.88
N VAL A 66 1.17 -15.68 -0.52
CA VAL A 66 0.70 -14.51 -1.26
C VAL A 66 0.56 -13.36 -0.27
N VAL A 67 1.27 -12.25 -0.50
CA VAL A 67 1.29 -11.10 0.41
C VAL A 67 1.01 -9.80 -0.33
N ASP A 68 0.16 -8.96 0.27
CA ASP A 68 -0.22 -7.64 -0.22
C ASP A 68 -0.80 -7.64 -1.64
N LEU A 69 -1.42 -8.74 -2.02
CA LEU A 69 -2.12 -8.90 -3.29
C LEU A 69 -3.07 -10.09 -3.21
N HIS A 70 -3.93 -10.22 -4.22
CA HIS A 70 -4.75 -11.42 -4.40
C HIS A 70 -4.75 -11.85 -5.87
N PHE A 71 -4.97 -13.12 -6.11
CA PHE A 71 -5.29 -13.67 -7.43
C PHE A 71 -6.81 -13.71 -7.62
N ASN A 72 -7.25 -14.09 -8.82
CA ASN A 72 -8.68 -14.33 -9.02
C ASN A 72 -9.20 -15.40 -8.04
N ASN A 73 -10.49 -15.32 -7.71
CA ASN A 73 -11.11 -16.14 -6.67
C ASN A 73 -11.03 -17.64 -6.97
N GLU A 74 -11.07 -18.03 -8.24
CA GLU A 74 -10.98 -19.44 -8.66
C GLU A 74 -9.58 -20.01 -8.37
N LEU A 75 -8.51 -19.29 -8.75
CA LEU A 75 -7.14 -19.69 -8.47
C LEU A 75 -6.87 -19.74 -6.97
N THR A 76 -7.30 -18.73 -6.22
CA THR A 76 -7.18 -18.67 -4.75
C THR A 76 -7.83 -19.89 -4.10
N LEU A 77 -9.04 -20.25 -4.53
CA LEU A 77 -9.75 -21.44 -4.02
C LEU A 77 -9.03 -22.76 -4.40
N LYS A 78 -8.49 -22.88 -5.62
CA LYS A 78 -7.71 -24.03 -6.05
C LYS A 78 -6.44 -24.19 -5.20
N LEU A 79 -5.70 -23.10 -4.99
CA LEU A 79 -4.49 -23.11 -4.16
C LEU A 79 -4.80 -23.52 -2.72
N ARG A 80 -5.82 -22.92 -2.12
CA ARG A 80 -6.26 -23.30 -0.78
C ARG A 80 -6.64 -24.78 -0.68
N ASN A 81 -7.38 -25.31 -1.65
CA ASN A 81 -7.80 -26.72 -1.64
C ASN A 81 -6.64 -27.69 -1.83
N HIS A 82 -5.60 -27.31 -2.58
CA HIS A 82 -4.41 -28.12 -2.83
C HIS A 82 -3.43 -28.08 -1.66
N PHE A 83 -3.09 -26.90 -1.17
CA PHE A 83 -2.06 -26.70 -0.15
C PHE A 83 -2.59 -26.78 1.29
N GLY A 84 -3.90 -26.60 1.50
CA GLY A 84 -4.47 -26.52 2.85
C GLY A 84 -3.83 -25.39 3.65
N ASP A 85 -3.34 -25.69 4.86
CA ASP A 85 -2.69 -24.72 5.74
C ASP A 85 -1.31 -24.24 5.24
N LYS A 86 -0.78 -24.87 4.16
CA LYS A 86 0.46 -24.44 3.50
C LYS A 86 0.22 -23.40 2.40
N PHE A 87 -1.03 -23.06 2.10
CA PHE A 87 -1.38 -21.84 1.38
C PHE A 87 -1.59 -20.71 2.37
N ILE A 88 -0.72 -19.71 2.34
CA ILE A 88 -0.75 -18.57 3.26
C ILE A 88 -1.06 -17.32 2.46
N TRP A 89 -2.16 -16.65 2.82
CA TRP A 89 -2.55 -15.39 2.20
C TRP A 89 -2.62 -14.30 3.26
N VAL A 90 -1.82 -13.24 3.09
CA VAL A 90 -1.77 -12.07 3.98
C VAL A 90 -2.09 -10.83 3.18
N ASP A 91 -3.23 -10.20 3.46
CA ASP A 91 -3.73 -9.08 2.65
C ASP A 91 -4.63 -8.15 3.47
N HIS A 92 -4.73 -6.90 3.03
CA HIS A 92 -5.58 -5.88 3.64
C HIS A 92 -6.52 -5.19 2.62
N HIS A 93 -6.55 -5.65 1.38
CA HIS A 93 -7.46 -5.16 0.34
C HIS A 93 -8.88 -5.66 0.60
N ALA A 94 -9.64 -4.90 1.39
CA ALA A 94 -10.95 -5.30 1.92
C ALA A 94 -11.92 -5.82 0.85
N GLN A 95 -12.01 -5.17 -0.32
CA GLN A 95 -12.92 -5.58 -1.38
C GLN A 95 -12.57 -6.96 -1.94
N CYS A 96 -11.28 -7.23 -2.14
CA CYS A 96 -10.80 -8.52 -2.64
C CYS A 96 -11.11 -9.67 -1.68
N ILE A 97 -10.96 -9.41 -0.38
CA ILE A 97 -11.28 -10.37 0.68
C ILE A 97 -12.79 -10.65 0.70
N ILE A 98 -13.62 -9.60 0.61
CA ILE A 98 -15.08 -9.73 0.56
C ILE A 98 -15.52 -10.49 -0.71
N ASP A 99 -14.94 -10.18 -1.85
CA ASP A 99 -15.28 -10.84 -3.12
C ASP A 99 -14.92 -12.32 -3.10
N TYR A 100 -13.78 -12.69 -2.49
CA TYR A 100 -13.41 -14.09 -2.30
C TYR A 100 -14.36 -14.82 -1.32
N GLU A 101 -14.74 -14.19 -0.21
CA GLU A 101 -15.70 -14.76 0.73
C GLU A 101 -17.05 -15.02 0.06
N ASN A 102 -17.57 -14.06 -0.70
CA ASN A 102 -18.82 -14.20 -1.44
C ASN A 102 -18.72 -15.33 -2.47
N TYR A 103 -17.62 -15.39 -3.23
CA TYR A 103 -17.39 -16.46 -4.20
C TYR A 103 -17.40 -17.85 -3.54
N CYS A 104 -16.72 -18.01 -2.40
CA CYS A 104 -16.73 -19.28 -1.67
C CYS A 104 -18.14 -19.62 -1.15
N ASN A 105 -18.87 -18.67 -0.60
CA ASN A 105 -20.21 -18.85 -0.09
C ASN A 105 -21.19 -19.28 -1.20
N ASP A 106 -21.12 -18.66 -2.37
CA ASP A 106 -21.96 -19.00 -3.52
C ASP A 106 -21.73 -20.45 -4.01
N LEU A 107 -20.51 -20.95 -3.84
CA LEU A 107 -20.15 -22.33 -4.15
C LEU A 107 -20.36 -23.33 -3.00
N GLY A 108 -20.76 -22.85 -1.81
CA GLY A 108 -20.93 -23.67 -0.61
C GLY A 108 -19.62 -24.11 0.05
N PHE A 109 -18.52 -23.41 -0.20
CA PHE A 109 -17.21 -23.65 0.43
C PHE A 109 -16.98 -22.71 1.62
N SER A 110 -16.12 -23.14 2.55
CA SER A 110 -15.56 -22.23 3.56
C SER A 110 -14.63 -21.23 2.88
N SER A 111 -14.64 -19.99 3.29
CA SER A 111 -13.69 -18.95 2.84
C SER A 111 -12.40 -18.90 3.65
N TYR A 112 -12.23 -19.78 4.63
CA TYR A 112 -11.04 -19.81 5.46
C TYR A 112 -9.77 -20.08 4.63
N VAL A 113 -8.77 -19.23 4.79
CA VAL A 113 -7.40 -19.40 4.29
C VAL A 113 -6.45 -19.13 5.44
N ASN A 114 -5.36 -19.89 5.54
CA ASN A 114 -4.32 -19.62 6.53
C ASN A 114 -3.66 -18.26 6.24
N GLY A 115 -3.30 -17.52 7.28
CA GLY A 115 -2.74 -16.17 7.19
C GLY A 115 -3.65 -15.12 7.82
N PHE A 116 -3.37 -13.86 7.57
CA PHE A 116 -4.17 -12.74 8.06
C PHE A 116 -4.77 -11.94 6.93
N GLN A 117 -6.11 -11.81 6.93
CA GLN A 117 -6.84 -10.95 6.02
C GLN A 117 -7.57 -9.88 6.84
N SER A 118 -7.32 -8.61 6.57
CA SER A 118 -7.97 -7.50 7.25
C SER A 118 -8.93 -6.77 6.31
N LYS A 119 -10.21 -6.72 6.69
CA LYS A 119 -11.27 -5.96 5.97
C LYS A 119 -11.48 -4.56 6.53
N LYS A 120 -10.62 -4.12 7.44
CA LYS A 120 -10.76 -2.80 8.07
C LYS A 120 -10.29 -1.74 7.11
N THR A 121 -11.18 -0.85 6.73
CA THR A 121 -10.88 0.34 5.93
C THR A 121 -10.87 1.58 6.81
N ASN A 122 -10.06 2.56 6.47
CA ASN A 122 -9.80 3.78 7.25
C ASN A 122 -11.02 4.69 7.49
N MET A 123 -12.22 4.32 7.05
CA MET A 123 -13.40 5.19 7.15
C MET A 123 -14.05 5.25 8.54
N THR A 124 -13.56 4.53 9.54
CA THR A 124 -14.20 4.45 10.86
C THR A 124 -13.26 4.55 12.05
N HIS A 125 -12.19 5.34 11.99
CA HIS A 125 -11.32 5.66 13.14
C HIS A 125 -10.72 4.46 13.90
N LYS A 126 -10.59 3.30 13.31
CA LYS A 126 -9.97 2.14 13.97
C LYS A 126 -9.03 1.40 13.02
N ILE A 127 -7.79 1.70 13.20
CA ILE A 127 -6.59 0.90 12.94
C ILE A 127 -6.78 -0.17 11.86
N CYS A 128 -6.53 0.22 10.59
CA CYS A 128 -6.17 -0.68 9.53
C CYS A 128 -4.73 -1.13 9.73
N ASN A 129 -4.41 -2.33 9.30
CA ASN A 129 -3.05 -2.82 9.28
C ASN A 129 -2.66 -3.02 7.82
N SER A 130 -1.47 -2.61 7.45
CA SER A 130 -0.89 -2.93 6.15
C SER A 130 -0.52 -4.41 6.08
N ALA A 131 -0.25 -4.92 4.87
CA ALA A 131 0.15 -6.32 4.71
C ALA A 131 1.50 -6.61 5.40
N ALA A 132 2.44 -5.68 5.44
CA ALA A 132 3.70 -5.84 6.17
C ALA A 132 3.48 -6.03 7.68
N GLU A 133 2.62 -5.21 8.28
CA GLU A 133 2.25 -5.37 9.68
C GLU A 133 1.54 -6.71 9.94
N LEU A 134 0.64 -7.12 9.06
CA LEU A 134 -0.03 -8.41 9.14
C LEU A 134 0.93 -9.59 8.98
N CYS A 135 1.93 -9.51 8.09
CA CYS A 135 2.99 -10.51 7.96
C CYS A 135 3.82 -10.64 9.25
N TRP A 136 4.15 -9.50 9.88
CA TRP A 136 4.83 -9.49 11.17
C TRP A 136 4.01 -10.19 12.23
N TYR A 137 2.74 -9.87 12.36
CA TYR A 137 1.87 -10.50 13.35
C TYR A 137 1.59 -11.97 13.07
N PHE A 138 1.55 -12.37 11.81
CA PHE A 138 1.44 -13.78 11.44
C PHE A 138 2.61 -14.59 11.98
N LEU A 139 3.83 -14.06 11.92
CA LEU A 139 5.03 -14.76 12.34
C LEU A 139 5.31 -14.66 13.86
N PHE A 140 5.06 -13.50 14.44
CA PHE A 140 5.49 -13.20 15.83
C PHE A 140 4.34 -12.99 16.82
N GLY A 141 3.11 -13.04 16.38
CA GLY A 141 1.94 -12.81 17.23
C GLY A 141 1.59 -11.33 17.37
N CYS A 142 0.36 -11.08 17.76
CA CYS A 142 -0.17 -9.73 17.97
C CYS A 142 -0.09 -9.32 19.45
N PRO A 143 0.40 -8.13 19.77
CA PRO A 143 0.30 -7.59 21.12
C PRO A 143 -1.13 -7.13 21.41
N GLY A 144 -1.92 -7.98 22.07
CA GLY A 144 -3.28 -7.66 22.53
C GLY A 144 -4.40 -8.05 21.56
N THR A 145 -5.38 -8.75 22.08
CA THR A 145 -6.49 -9.35 21.34
C THR A 145 -7.52 -8.35 20.81
N GLU A 146 -7.40 -7.05 21.09
CA GLU A 146 -8.39 -6.04 20.70
C GLU A 146 -8.22 -5.50 19.27
N ARG A 147 -7.09 -5.75 18.63
CA ARG A 147 -6.77 -5.23 17.29
C ARG A 147 -7.22 -6.11 16.13
N PHE A 148 -7.61 -7.37 16.40
CA PHE A 148 -8.00 -8.31 15.35
C PHE A 148 -9.38 -8.89 15.62
N ASP A 149 -10.27 -8.75 14.65
CA ASP A 149 -11.32 -9.75 14.47
C ASP A 149 -10.60 -10.99 13.93
N ALA A 150 -10.03 -11.74 14.88
CA ALA A 150 -9.18 -12.88 14.58
C ALA A 150 -9.94 -13.86 13.70
N VAL A 151 -9.35 -14.20 12.59
CA VAL A 151 -9.63 -15.47 11.93
C VAL A 151 -9.50 -16.55 13.01
N LYS A 152 -10.56 -17.33 13.20
CA LYS A 152 -10.62 -18.38 14.21
C LYS A 152 -9.58 -19.46 13.92
N GLY A 153 -8.43 -19.35 14.52
CA GLY A 153 -7.38 -20.37 14.52
C GLY A 153 -6.32 -20.01 15.54
N THR A 154 -5.89 -20.97 16.32
CA THR A 154 -4.65 -20.85 17.11
C THR A 154 -3.50 -20.85 16.14
N ILE A 155 -3.02 -19.66 15.78
CA ILE A 155 -1.84 -19.52 14.94
C ILE A 155 -0.64 -19.79 15.84
N PRO A 156 0.15 -20.81 15.53
CA PRO A 156 1.41 -21.01 16.23
C PRO A 156 2.34 -19.87 15.82
N THR A 157 2.77 -19.09 16.78
CA THR A 157 3.73 -18.00 16.58
C THR A 157 5.14 -18.48 16.88
N LEU A 158 6.13 -17.86 16.23
CA LEU A 158 7.52 -18.07 16.61
C LEU A 158 7.73 -17.71 18.08
N PRO A 159 8.55 -18.50 18.84
CA PRO A 159 8.93 -18.10 20.19
C PRO A 159 9.60 -16.74 20.09
N VAL A 160 9.04 -15.83 20.81
CA VAL A 160 9.22 -14.40 20.75
C VAL A 160 10.68 -13.99 20.76
N MET A 161 11.07 -13.18 19.77
CA MET A 161 12.13 -12.19 19.98
C MET A 161 11.76 -11.39 21.23
N SER A 162 12.71 -11.00 22.04
CA SER A 162 12.56 -10.47 23.41
C SER A 162 11.64 -9.25 23.60
N SER A 163 11.01 -8.77 22.55
CA SER A 163 9.91 -7.82 22.59
C SER A 163 8.93 -8.12 21.44
N ASN A 164 7.66 -8.39 21.76
CA ASN A 164 6.54 -8.48 20.81
C ASN A 164 6.22 -7.12 20.18
N LYS A 165 7.14 -6.18 20.19
CA LYS A 165 6.92 -4.84 19.68
C LYS A 165 7.09 -4.84 18.18
N LEU A 166 6.10 -4.27 17.48
CA LEU A 166 6.21 -3.98 16.05
C LEU A 166 7.45 -3.08 15.83
N PRO A 167 8.39 -3.46 14.94
CA PRO A 167 9.50 -2.58 14.58
C PRO A 167 9.00 -1.23 14.07
N ASN A 168 9.70 -0.16 14.44
CA ASN A 168 9.30 1.20 14.05
C ASN A 168 9.27 1.39 12.53
N VAL A 169 10.18 0.75 11.81
CA VAL A 169 10.20 0.76 10.34
C VAL A 169 8.92 0.18 9.75
N ILE A 170 8.42 -0.93 10.29
CA ILE A 170 7.17 -1.55 9.82
C ILE A 170 5.97 -0.67 10.19
N SER A 171 6.00 -0.05 11.38
CA SER A 171 4.97 0.91 11.78
C SER A 171 4.90 2.11 10.82
N LEU A 172 6.04 2.70 10.45
CA LEU A 172 6.09 3.82 9.50
C LEU A 172 5.56 3.45 8.10
N ILE A 173 5.88 2.25 7.62
CA ILE A 173 5.37 1.73 6.35
C ILE A 173 3.85 1.52 6.44
N SER A 174 3.38 0.85 7.50
CA SER A 174 1.96 0.58 7.73
C SER A 174 1.15 1.87 7.87
N ASP A 175 1.60 2.81 8.69
CA ASP A 175 0.91 4.08 8.89
C ASP A 175 0.74 4.86 7.58
N PHE A 176 1.75 4.81 6.68
CA PHE A 176 1.65 5.44 5.37
C PHE A 176 0.65 4.74 4.47
N ASP A 177 0.74 3.43 4.38
CA ASP A 177 -0.05 2.63 3.45
C ASP A 177 -1.56 2.72 3.74
N VAL A 178 -1.92 2.66 5.02
CA VAL A 178 -3.32 2.74 5.46
C VAL A 178 -3.78 4.16 5.83
N TRP A 179 -2.98 5.20 5.53
CA TRP A 179 -3.29 6.60 5.85
C TRP A 179 -3.64 6.83 7.31
N ASN A 180 -2.89 6.22 8.23
CA ASN A 180 -3.12 6.33 9.66
C ASN A 180 -2.63 7.68 10.21
N LEU A 181 -3.49 8.70 10.11
CA LEU A 181 -3.19 10.05 10.58
C LEU A 181 -3.26 10.19 12.11
N GLU A 182 -3.80 9.19 12.80
CA GLU A 182 -3.97 9.14 14.27
C GLU A 182 -2.89 8.27 14.95
N SER A 183 -1.88 7.84 14.20
CA SER A 183 -0.74 7.08 14.72
C SER A 183 0.06 7.87 15.76
N ASP A 184 0.76 7.16 16.64
CA ASP A 184 1.80 7.73 17.51
C ASP A 184 2.95 8.34 16.67
N ASN A 185 3.12 7.91 15.42
CA ASN A 185 4.05 8.50 14.48
C ASN A 185 3.43 9.74 13.84
N SER A 186 4.10 10.89 13.93
CA SER A 186 3.65 12.10 13.24
C SER A 186 3.68 11.90 11.73
N TRP A 187 2.53 12.11 11.08
CA TRP A 187 2.43 12.02 9.62
C TRP A 187 3.41 12.94 8.90
N SER A 188 3.42 14.21 9.28
CA SER A 188 4.24 15.25 8.64
C SER A 188 5.72 15.16 9.00
N ASP A 189 6.05 14.69 10.21
CA ASP A 189 7.42 14.72 10.73
C ASP A 189 8.17 13.41 10.52
N SER A 190 7.45 12.29 10.35
CA SER A 190 8.03 10.96 10.31
C SER A 190 7.49 10.10 9.18
N VAL A 191 6.18 9.84 9.10
CA VAL A 191 5.58 8.85 8.19
C VAL A 191 5.77 9.25 6.74
N TYR A 192 5.26 10.41 6.34
CA TYR A 192 5.35 10.88 4.96
C TYR A 192 6.80 11.17 4.54
N PRO A 193 7.65 11.83 5.37
CA PRO A 193 9.07 11.96 5.08
C PRO A 193 9.80 10.62 4.94
N PHE A 194 9.56 9.65 5.80
CA PHE A 194 10.15 8.32 5.67
C PHE A 194 9.83 7.69 4.31
N GLN A 195 8.56 7.71 3.91
CA GLN A 195 8.12 7.19 2.62
C GLN A 195 8.79 7.89 1.43
N MET A 196 8.96 9.21 1.50
CA MET A 196 9.63 9.97 0.43
C MET A 196 11.13 9.72 0.38
N GLY A 197 11.78 9.66 1.53
CA GLY A 197 13.23 9.47 1.62
C GLY A 197 13.65 8.05 1.32
N SER A 198 12.89 7.04 1.73
CA SER A 198 13.19 5.63 1.47
C SER A 198 13.24 5.32 -0.02
N LYS A 199 12.45 6.01 -0.84
CA LYS A 199 12.48 5.88 -2.32
C LYS A 199 13.82 6.24 -2.97
N LEU A 200 14.76 6.87 -2.26
CA LEU A 200 16.10 7.12 -2.78
C LEU A 200 16.91 5.83 -2.92
N GLU A 201 16.79 4.92 -2.00
CA GLU A 201 17.61 3.70 -1.90
C GLU A 201 16.79 2.42 -2.01
N ILE A 202 15.55 2.39 -1.52
CA ILE A 202 14.68 1.21 -1.56
C ILE A 202 13.86 1.23 -2.87
N LYS A 203 14.23 0.37 -3.82
CA LYS A 203 13.63 0.29 -5.15
C LYS A 203 12.88 -1.02 -5.41
N ASN A 204 13.12 -2.01 -4.57
CA ASN A 204 12.59 -3.36 -4.72
C ASN A 204 12.70 -4.12 -3.39
N TYR A 205 12.18 -5.34 -3.38
CA TYR A 205 12.16 -6.15 -2.17
C TYR A 205 13.55 -6.52 -1.65
N ASN A 206 14.58 -6.68 -2.50
CA ASN A 206 15.94 -6.99 -2.03
C ASN A 206 16.52 -5.82 -1.23
N ASP A 207 16.33 -4.60 -1.70
CA ASP A 207 16.75 -3.40 -0.98
C ASP A 207 16.04 -3.32 0.37
N MET A 208 14.72 -3.57 0.38
CA MET A 208 13.91 -3.61 1.60
C MET A 208 14.35 -4.72 2.54
N MET A 209 14.68 -5.90 2.02
CA MET A 209 15.17 -7.03 2.83
C MET A 209 16.49 -6.69 3.53
N HIS A 210 17.44 -6.07 2.82
CA HIS A 210 18.68 -5.60 3.43
C HIS A 210 18.42 -4.54 4.51
N PHE A 211 17.54 -3.60 4.23
CA PHE A 211 17.19 -2.54 5.17
C PHE A 211 16.50 -3.10 6.42
N LEU A 212 15.50 -3.99 6.26
CA LEU A 212 14.83 -4.63 7.39
C LEU A 212 15.78 -5.51 8.19
N ALA A 213 16.68 -6.25 7.54
CA ALA A 213 17.68 -7.05 8.24
C ALA A 213 18.56 -6.17 9.13
N MET A 214 18.97 -4.99 8.67
CA MET A 214 19.72 -4.04 9.51
C MET A 214 18.89 -3.49 10.69
N CYS A 215 17.57 -3.30 10.49
CA CYS A 215 16.71 -2.74 11.53
C CYS A 215 16.26 -3.76 12.58
N VAL A 216 16.18 -5.05 12.24
CA VAL A 216 15.47 -6.05 13.04
C VAL A 216 16.39 -7.17 13.57
N TYR A 217 17.49 -7.49 12.88
CA TYR A 217 18.43 -8.50 13.36
C TYR A 217 19.26 -7.97 14.53
N THR A 218 18.87 -8.36 15.74
CA THR A 218 19.49 -7.94 17.01
C THR A 218 20.74 -8.77 17.38
N ASP A 219 21.03 -9.84 16.64
CA ASP A 219 22.11 -10.78 16.95
C ASP A 219 23.48 -10.35 16.37
N LEU A 220 23.58 -9.20 15.75
CA LEU A 220 24.87 -8.61 15.44
C LEU A 220 25.51 -8.13 16.75
N PRO A 221 26.77 -8.54 17.06
CA PRO A 221 27.42 -8.23 18.35
C PRO A 221 27.50 -6.73 18.67
N ASP A 222 27.25 -5.87 17.70
CA ASP A 222 27.28 -4.42 17.82
C ASP A 222 25.89 -3.77 17.65
N TYR A 223 24.77 -4.55 17.63
CA TYR A 223 23.44 -3.99 17.49
C TYR A 223 23.04 -3.18 18.71
N ASN A 224 22.75 -1.92 18.47
CA ASN A 224 22.15 -1.04 19.44
C ASN A 224 20.70 -0.71 18.98
N PRO A 225 19.66 -0.82 19.84
CA PRO A 225 18.28 -0.40 19.49
C PRO A 225 18.17 1.03 18.99
N HIS A 226 19.19 1.85 19.19
CA HIS A 226 19.33 3.16 18.58
C HIS A 226 19.59 3.08 17.05
N ASP A 227 20.00 1.94 16.51
CA ASP A 227 20.36 1.83 15.08
C ASP A 227 19.12 1.78 14.21
N GLU A 228 18.02 1.13 14.62
CA GLU A 228 16.73 1.21 13.91
C GLU A 228 16.27 2.68 13.81
N TYR A 229 16.32 3.41 14.92
CA TYR A 229 15.98 4.82 14.93
C TYR A 229 16.91 5.62 14.00
N TYR A 230 18.20 5.34 14.01
CA TYR A 230 19.18 6.01 13.16
C TYR A 230 18.90 5.76 11.67
N PHE A 231 18.63 4.52 11.26
CA PHE A 231 18.34 4.19 9.87
C PHE A 231 17.03 4.81 9.40
N CYS A 232 15.96 4.74 10.18
CA CYS A 232 14.71 5.42 9.88
C CYS A 232 14.90 6.94 9.80
N GLN A 233 15.68 7.52 10.71
CA GLN A 233 15.95 8.96 10.75
C GLN A 233 16.73 9.46 9.54
N LYS A 234 17.64 8.64 8.99
CA LYS A 234 18.33 8.93 7.72
C LYS A 234 17.31 9.20 6.60
N TYR A 235 16.33 8.31 6.43
CA TYR A 235 15.30 8.47 5.39
C TYR A 235 14.31 9.58 5.72
N ILE A 236 13.92 9.76 6.96
CA ILE A 236 13.07 10.87 7.40
C ILE A 236 13.71 12.22 7.05
N ASN A 237 15.00 12.39 7.35
CA ASN A 237 15.71 13.62 7.05
C ASN A 237 15.85 13.86 5.53
N ALA A 238 16.18 12.84 4.76
CA ALA A 238 16.22 12.91 3.32
C ALA A 238 14.86 13.25 2.72
N GLY A 239 13.79 12.63 3.23
CA GLY A 239 12.42 12.88 2.79
C GLY A 239 11.94 14.29 3.08
N LYS A 240 12.29 14.87 4.22
CA LYS A 240 11.99 16.29 4.52
C LYS A 240 12.60 17.22 3.48
N ILE A 241 13.84 16.99 3.09
CA ILE A 241 14.52 17.78 2.03
C ILE A 241 13.79 17.63 0.68
N ILE A 242 13.38 16.39 0.33
CA ILE A 242 12.64 16.13 -0.91
C ILE A 242 11.30 16.86 -0.89
N ILE A 243 10.56 16.77 0.20
CA ILE A 243 9.25 17.41 0.36
C ILE A 243 9.37 18.92 0.28
N ASP A 244 10.34 19.52 0.94
CA ASP A 244 10.58 20.95 0.89
C ASP A 244 10.90 21.41 -0.54
N TYR A 245 11.75 20.67 -1.24
CA TYR A 245 12.07 20.96 -2.64
C TYR A 245 10.84 20.82 -3.55
N GLU A 246 10.09 19.71 -3.43
CA GLU A 246 8.89 19.50 -4.22
C GLU A 246 7.82 20.56 -3.97
N ASN A 247 7.63 20.97 -2.73
CA ASN A 247 6.72 22.04 -2.35
C ASN A 247 7.11 23.38 -3.00
N ALA A 248 8.39 23.71 -2.98
CA ALA A 248 8.91 24.93 -3.61
C ALA A 248 8.68 24.92 -5.13
N GLU A 249 8.96 23.79 -5.81
CA GLU A 249 8.71 23.63 -7.23
C GLU A 249 7.22 23.65 -7.57
N CYS A 250 6.36 23.03 -6.75
CA CYS A 250 4.91 23.10 -6.93
C CYS A 250 4.38 24.54 -6.82
N LEU A 251 4.84 25.31 -5.85
CA LEU A 251 4.46 26.74 -5.73
C LEU A 251 4.93 27.56 -6.92
N LYS A 252 6.10 27.26 -7.47
CA LYS A 252 6.60 27.93 -8.69
C LYS A 252 5.75 27.57 -9.90
N ASP A 253 5.41 26.27 -10.08
CA ASP A 253 4.53 25.81 -11.15
C ASP A 253 3.15 26.48 -11.06
N ILE A 254 2.56 26.57 -9.86
CA ILE A 254 1.27 27.23 -9.63
C ILE A 254 1.35 28.71 -10.03
N ARG A 255 2.38 29.43 -9.58
CA ARG A 255 2.53 30.86 -9.88
C ARG A 255 2.69 31.17 -11.36
N SER A 256 3.36 30.29 -12.09
CA SER A 256 3.70 30.50 -13.50
C SER A 256 2.71 29.89 -14.49
N GLY A 257 2.01 28.83 -14.11
CA GLY A 257 1.26 28.01 -15.05
C GLY A 257 -0.19 27.72 -14.65
N SER A 258 -0.64 28.13 -13.45
CA SER A 258 -2.04 27.93 -13.10
C SER A 258 -2.93 29.02 -13.69
N PHE A 259 -4.16 28.63 -13.96
CA PHE A 259 -5.23 29.55 -14.35
C PHE A 259 -6.54 29.12 -13.68
N PHE A 260 -7.53 30.03 -13.70
CA PHE A 260 -8.75 29.88 -12.94
C PHE A 260 -9.94 29.80 -13.88
N ARG A 261 -10.92 28.96 -13.54
CA ARG A 261 -12.20 28.86 -14.23
C ARG A 261 -13.31 28.63 -13.22
N GLU A 262 -14.50 29.11 -13.61
CA GLU A 262 -15.75 28.73 -12.97
C GLU A 262 -16.49 27.78 -13.87
N PHE A 263 -17.15 26.80 -13.30
CA PHE A 263 -18.05 25.89 -14.01
C PHE A 263 -19.27 25.57 -13.16
N GLU A 264 -20.37 25.29 -13.79
CA GLU A 264 -21.62 24.93 -13.13
C GLU A 264 -21.80 23.40 -13.15
N TYR A 265 -22.14 22.85 -11.98
CA TYR A 265 -22.54 21.46 -11.84
C TYR A 265 -23.63 21.37 -10.78
N GLU A 266 -24.78 20.72 -11.08
CA GLU A 266 -25.92 20.56 -10.17
C GLU A 266 -26.40 21.87 -9.52
N ASN A 267 -26.54 22.94 -10.33
CA ASN A 267 -26.98 24.29 -9.92
C ASN A 267 -26.03 24.98 -8.91
N ARG A 268 -24.77 24.52 -8.77
CA ARG A 268 -23.73 25.19 -8.00
C ARG A 268 -22.60 25.61 -8.92
N ILE A 269 -22.10 26.82 -8.71
CA ILE A 269 -20.90 27.33 -9.39
C ILE A 269 -19.70 26.94 -8.55
N TYR A 270 -18.75 26.26 -9.18
CA TYR A 270 -17.49 25.84 -8.61
C TYR A 270 -16.33 26.65 -9.14
N LYS A 271 -15.43 27.09 -8.26
CA LYS A 271 -14.18 27.76 -8.61
C LYS A 271 -13.06 26.74 -8.72
N ALA A 272 -12.47 26.61 -9.89
CA ALA A 272 -11.39 25.68 -10.17
C ALA A 272 -10.05 26.40 -10.34
N CYS A 273 -9.01 25.90 -9.66
CA CYS A 273 -7.62 26.20 -9.99
C CYS A 273 -7.08 25.07 -10.88
N ILE A 274 -6.58 25.40 -12.05
CA ILE A 274 -6.19 24.44 -13.09
C ILE A 274 -4.71 24.60 -13.38
N LEU A 275 -3.96 23.52 -13.41
CA LEU A 275 -2.52 23.50 -13.65
C LEU A 275 -2.15 22.44 -14.70
N ASN A 276 -1.37 22.85 -15.68
CA ASN A 276 -0.71 21.90 -16.58
C ASN A 276 0.52 21.31 -15.90
N THR A 277 0.45 20.05 -15.52
CA THR A 277 1.55 19.35 -14.86
C THR A 277 1.45 17.84 -15.02
N THR A 278 2.58 17.17 -15.07
CA THR A 278 2.64 15.69 -15.01
C THR A 278 2.47 15.15 -13.59
N LYS A 279 2.61 15.99 -12.58
CA LYS A 279 2.38 15.64 -11.17
C LYS A 279 0.86 15.44 -10.95
N ARG A 280 0.47 14.27 -10.46
CA ARG A 280 -0.94 13.90 -10.25
C ARG A 280 -1.18 13.55 -8.80
N SER A 281 -0.96 14.54 -7.93
CA SER A 281 -1.18 14.41 -6.50
C SER A 281 -1.82 15.68 -5.98
N SER A 282 -2.71 15.55 -5.01
CA SER A 282 -3.28 16.69 -4.26
C SER A 282 -2.17 17.54 -3.59
N ASN A 283 -1.03 16.92 -3.29
CA ASN A 283 0.13 17.60 -2.68
C ASN A 283 0.62 18.79 -3.49
N VAL A 284 0.40 18.82 -4.80
CA VAL A 284 0.74 19.97 -5.65
C VAL A 284 0.10 21.27 -5.11
N PHE A 285 -1.11 21.19 -4.55
CA PHE A 285 -1.87 22.35 -4.10
C PHE A 285 -1.92 22.54 -2.58
N VAL A 286 -1.33 21.63 -1.78
CA VAL A 286 -1.43 21.66 -0.31
C VAL A 286 -0.95 22.99 0.26
N ASN A 287 0.18 23.52 -0.26
CA ASN A 287 0.79 24.75 0.21
C ASN A 287 0.43 25.98 -0.66
N MET A 288 -0.59 25.86 -1.52
CA MET A 288 -1.03 26.98 -2.35
C MET A 288 -1.56 28.13 -1.49
N PRO A 289 -1.06 29.37 -1.68
CA PRO A 289 -1.66 30.53 -1.06
C PRO A 289 -3.12 30.69 -1.54
N ASN A 290 -3.99 31.11 -0.64
CA ASN A 290 -5.43 31.33 -0.93
C ASN A 290 -6.16 30.06 -1.42
N ARG A 291 -5.68 28.87 -1.04
CA ARG A 291 -6.31 27.61 -1.41
C ARG A 291 -7.80 27.56 -1.11
N ASP A 292 -8.21 28.15 0.01
CA ASP A 292 -9.60 28.14 0.48
C ASP A 292 -10.56 28.96 -0.40
N GLU A 293 -10.04 29.78 -1.33
CA GLU A 293 -10.84 30.52 -2.31
C GLU A 293 -11.35 29.62 -3.44
N TYR A 294 -10.83 28.41 -3.58
CA TYR A 294 -11.18 27.45 -4.61
C TYR A 294 -11.97 26.27 -4.04
N ASP A 295 -12.82 25.70 -4.86
CA ASP A 295 -13.60 24.51 -4.52
C ASP A 295 -12.92 23.25 -5.02
N VAL A 296 -12.31 23.30 -6.22
CA VAL A 296 -11.62 22.17 -6.83
C VAL A 296 -10.27 22.57 -7.43
N PHE A 297 -9.38 21.60 -7.50
CA PHE A 297 -8.02 21.74 -8.02
C PHE A 297 -7.80 20.69 -9.11
N ILE A 298 -7.36 21.11 -10.29
CA ILE A 298 -7.28 20.22 -11.43
C ILE A 298 -5.88 20.24 -12.01
N CYS A 299 -5.21 19.09 -11.97
CA CYS A 299 -4.02 18.86 -12.77
C CYS A 299 -4.41 18.27 -14.12
N TYR A 300 -3.77 18.73 -15.20
CA TYR A 300 -3.91 18.08 -16.48
C TYR A 300 -2.58 17.94 -17.21
N ASN A 301 -2.48 16.94 -18.04
CA ASN A 301 -1.37 16.77 -18.98
C ASN A 301 -1.86 16.10 -20.27
N ILE A 302 -1.06 16.24 -21.33
CA ILE A 302 -1.31 15.57 -22.59
C ILE A 302 -0.54 14.25 -22.59
N ILE A 303 -1.23 13.18 -22.98
CA ILE A 303 -0.64 11.86 -23.18
C ILE A 303 -0.91 11.41 -24.61
N GLU A 304 -0.03 10.58 -25.15
CA GLU A 304 -0.28 9.89 -26.42
C GLU A 304 -0.79 8.48 -26.14
N LYS A 305 -1.93 8.14 -26.71
CA LYS A 305 -2.52 6.79 -26.62
C LYS A 305 -3.10 6.41 -27.97
N ASN A 306 -2.67 5.26 -28.50
CA ASN A 306 -3.10 4.78 -29.83
C ASN A 306 -2.87 5.80 -30.96
N ASN A 307 -1.71 6.48 -30.97
CA ASN A 307 -1.35 7.54 -31.92
C ASN A 307 -2.32 8.74 -31.92
N LYS A 308 -2.97 9.00 -30.79
CA LYS A 308 -3.82 10.19 -30.59
C LYS A 308 -3.43 10.87 -29.29
N SER A 309 -3.35 12.20 -29.35
CA SER A 309 -3.17 13.01 -28.15
C SER A 309 -4.48 13.04 -27.35
N GLN A 310 -4.38 12.75 -26.08
CA GLN A 310 -5.49 12.84 -25.13
C GLN A 310 -5.10 13.70 -23.94
N TYR A 311 -6.07 14.40 -23.38
CA TYR A 311 -5.92 15.11 -22.12
C TYR A 311 -6.30 14.19 -20.97
N ARG A 312 -5.40 14.08 -19.99
CA ARG A 312 -5.66 13.39 -18.74
C ARG A 312 -5.82 14.42 -17.64
N TYR A 313 -6.86 14.28 -16.87
CA TYR A 313 -7.21 15.16 -15.75
C TYR A 313 -7.20 14.42 -14.45
N SER A 314 -6.72 15.08 -13.38
CA SER A 314 -6.88 14.65 -11.99
C SER A 314 -7.47 15.83 -11.21
N MET A 315 -8.62 15.64 -10.57
CA MET A 315 -9.33 16.66 -9.81
C MET A 315 -9.29 16.31 -8.31
N TYR A 316 -9.08 17.32 -7.49
CA TYR A 316 -8.99 17.22 -6.04
C TYR A 316 -9.90 18.25 -5.38
N ALA A 317 -10.47 17.90 -4.22
CA ALA A 317 -11.20 18.79 -3.34
C ALA A 317 -10.62 18.70 -1.91
N PHE A 318 -10.46 19.87 -1.27
CA PHE A 318 -9.98 19.96 0.12
C PHE A 318 -11.09 20.37 1.09
N LYS A 319 -12.26 20.75 0.58
CA LYS A 319 -13.43 21.12 1.38
C LYS A 319 -14.35 19.91 1.55
N ASP A 320 -14.83 19.66 2.74
CA ASP A 320 -15.68 18.51 3.07
C ASP A 320 -17.04 18.54 2.35
N ASP A 321 -17.54 19.72 2.03
CA ASP A 321 -18.81 19.93 1.31
C ASP A 321 -18.68 19.79 -0.22
N VAL A 322 -17.49 19.46 -0.72
CA VAL A 322 -17.22 19.28 -2.15
C VAL A 322 -16.92 17.83 -2.47
N ASN A 323 -17.84 17.19 -3.19
CA ASN A 323 -17.66 15.85 -3.74
C ASN A 323 -17.37 15.95 -5.23
N CYS A 324 -16.14 15.66 -5.65
CA CYS A 324 -15.75 15.72 -7.06
C CYS A 324 -16.04 14.42 -7.84
N ALA A 325 -16.38 13.32 -7.15
CA ALA A 325 -16.74 12.07 -7.82
C ALA A 325 -18.05 12.19 -8.58
N GLY A 326 -18.04 11.88 -9.86
CA GLY A 326 -19.21 11.97 -10.73
C GLY A 326 -19.47 13.34 -11.33
N MET A 327 -18.70 14.39 -10.98
CA MET A 327 -18.80 15.71 -11.61
C MET A 327 -18.65 15.61 -13.12
N ILE A 328 -19.43 16.42 -13.84
CA ILE A 328 -19.40 16.49 -15.30
C ILE A 328 -19.00 17.91 -15.73
N ILE A 329 -17.91 18.02 -16.48
CA ILE A 329 -17.43 19.28 -17.05
C ILE A 329 -17.36 19.11 -18.57
N ASN A 330 -18.09 19.92 -19.30
CA ASN A 330 -18.15 19.86 -20.75
C ASN A 330 -18.35 18.43 -21.30
N ASN A 331 -19.34 17.71 -20.77
CA ASN A 331 -19.71 16.33 -21.11
C ASN A 331 -18.68 15.26 -20.70
N ILE A 332 -17.63 15.61 -19.98
CA ILE A 332 -16.63 14.66 -19.47
C ILE A 332 -16.90 14.40 -18.00
N ARG A 333 -17.15 13.14 -17.67
CA ARG A 333 -17.41 12.69 -16.29
C ARG A 333 -16.11 12.32 -15.61
N PHE A 334 -15.93 12.83 -14.37
CA PHE A 334 -14.84 12.49 -13.48
C PHE A 334 -15.24 11.29 -12.60
N ASN A 335 -14.38 10.27 -12.57
CA ASN A 335 -14.62 9.04 -11.81
C ASN A 335 -13.53 8.87 -10.75
N GLY A 336 -13.92 8.38 -9.57
CA GLY A 336 -13.00 8.16 -8.44
C GLY A 336 -13.69 8.37 -7.10
N HIS A 337 -12.94 8.92 -6.15
CA HIS A 337 -13.40 9.19 -4.79
C HIS A 337 -13.91 10.63 -4.62
N ALA A 338 -14.61 10.90 -3.52
CA ALA A 338 -15.19 12.21 -3.21
C ALA A 338 -14.17 13.35 -3.29
N HIS A 339 -12.95 13.15 -2.83
CA HIS A 339 -11.90 14.18 -2.77
C HIS A 339 -10.77 13.98 -3.81
N ALA A 340 -10.83 12.92 -4.62
CA ALA A 340 -9.84 12.65 -5.67
C ALA A 340 -10.47 11.85 -6.80
N CYS A 341 -10.54 12.40 -7.99
CA CYS A 341 -11.11 11.75 -9.17
C CYS A 341 -10.33 12.09 -10.42
N GLY A 342 -10.60 11.38 -11.52
CA GLY A 342 -9.90 11.57 -12.78
C GLY A 342 -10.79 11.40 -13.99
N ALA A 343 -10.34 11.97 -15.11
CA ALA A 343 -11.00 11.87 -16.40
C ALA A 343 -9.99 11.86 -17.55
N GLN A 344 -10.43 11.44 -18.72
CA GLN A 344 -9.70 11.56 -19.97
C GLN A 344 -10.62 12.12 -21.05
N ALA A 345 -10.07 12.96 -21.94
CA ALA A 345 -10.80 13.53 -23.06
C ALA A 345 -9.89 13.71 -24.28
N ASP A 346 -10.46 13.68 -25.47
CA ASP A 346 -9.73 13.91 -26.72
C ASP A 346 -9.55 15.42 -27.02
N TYR A 347 -10.10 16.28 -26.18
CA TYR A 347 -10.03 17.75 -26.29
C TYR A 347 -9.85 18.40 -24.92
N PHE A 348 -9.39 19.65 -24.92
CA PHE A 348 -9.27 20.44 -23.71
C PHE A 348 -10.65 20.91 -23.21
N ILE A 349 -10.97 20.62 -21.94
CA ILE A 349 -12.33 20.82 -21.40
C ILE A 349 -12.55 22.15 -20.67
N PHE A 350 -11.59 23.10 -20.66
CA PHE A 350 -11.69 24.39 -19.95
C PHE A 350 -11.51 25.59 -20.84
#